data_e070ba6461c0aba22f0bb848992a99c4
#
_entry.id   e070ba6461c0aba22f0bb848992a99c4
#
_cell.length_a   1.000
_cell.length_b   1.000
_cell.length_c   1.000
_cell.angle_alpha   90.00
_cell.angle_beta   90.00
_cell.angle_gamma   90.00
#
_symmetry.space_group_name_H-M   'P 1'
#
loop_
_entity.id
_entity.type
_entity.pdbx_description
1 polymer ?
#
loop_
_entity_poly.entity_id
_entity_poly.type
_entity_poly.pdbx_seq_one_letter_code
_entity_poly.pdbx_strand_id
1 'polypeptide(L)'
;YGSAYRRVGLPDPSSGRRLADNDVLRDVDLTRRLVDVSQDVIVREADCGTRAGLKIDIARKNEFGEWEASETIETTAYARNLARDAVNEAGEVVMPAGTDLGDDQLAELVAAGVAQIVCRSVLTCESQVGTCAACYGRSLATGKQVDIGEAVGIIAAQSIGEPGTQLTMRTFHTGGAASAADITQGLPRVQELFEARSPKVEAKMNEAAGRVHIDDEDPSARKVIITRDDRSEERRVGKEC
;
A
#
# COMPACT_ATOMS: atom_id res chain seq x y z
N TYR A 1 8.22 -39.00 -6.43
CA TYR A 1 8.21 -37.64 -5.84
C TYR A 1 9.60 -36.96 -5.93
N GLY A 2 10.73 -37.66 -5.75
CA GLY A 2 12.09 -37.10 -5.82
C GLY A 2 12.56 -36.60 -7.20
N SER A 3 11.95 -37.02 -8.32
CA SER A 3 12.38 -36.60 -9.65
C SER A 3 11.80 -35.23 -10.08
N ALA A 4 10.74 -34.78 -9.48
CA ALA A 4 10.11 -33.49 -9.78
C ALA A 4 10.89 -32.31 -9.14
N TYR A 5 11.45 -32.52 -7.95
CA TYR A 5 12.24 -31.52 -7.22
C TYR A 5 13.55 -31.17 -7.92
N ARG A 6 14.21 -32.14 -8.57
CA ARG A 6 15.46 -31.91 -9.31
C ARG A 6 15.29 -31.07 -10.58
N ARG A 7 14.11 -31.06 -11.20
CA ARG A 7 13.85 -30.28 -12.42
C ARG A 7 13.63 -28.78 -12.14
N VAL A 8 13.27 -28.42 -10.90
CA VAL A 8 12.93 -27.06 -10.51
C VAL A 8 14.04 -26.42 -9.67
N GLY A 9 15.16 -27.14 -9.41
CA GLY A 9 16.26 -26.64 -8.60
C GLY A 9 15.95 -26.47 -7.11
N LEU A 10 14.88 -27.10 -6.63
CA LEU A 10 14.49 -27.06 -5.21
C LEU A 10 15.35 -28.06 -4.40
N PRO A 11 15.77 -27.71 -3.17
CA PRO A 11 16.55 -28.59 -2.30
C PRO A 11 15.73 -29.81 -1.89
N ASP A 12 16.43 -30.96 -1.73
CA ASP A 12 15.83 -32.23 -1.32
C ASP A 12 15.31 -32.13 0.13
N PRO A 13 14.02 -32.41 0.38
CA PRO A 13 13.42 -32.30 1.72
C PRO A 13 14.00 -33.30 2.76
N SER A 14 14.79 -34.30 2.33
CA SER A 14 15.45 -35.27 3.23
C SER A 14 16.78 -34.78 3.84
N SER A 15 17.30 -33.63 3.40
CA SER A 15 18.64 -33.11 3.76
C SER A 15 18.64 -32.20 4.98
N GLY A 16 18.08 -32.57 6.12
CA GLY A 16 18.33 -31.94 7.44
C GLY A 16 18.10 -30.41 7.63
N ARG A 17 17.79 -29.65 6.60
CA ARG A 17 17.57 -28.19 6.61
C ARG A 17 16.09 -27.80 6.70
N ARG A 18 15.33 -28.49 7.53
CA ARG A 18 13.86 -28.44 7.53
C ARG A 18 13.22 -27.08 7.89
N LEU A 19 13.92 -26.16 8.52
CA LEU A 19 13.32 -24.88 8.93
C LEU A 19 13.37 -23.82 7.81
N ALA A 20 14.50 -23.70 7.10
CA ALA A 20 14.63 -22.76 5.98
C ALA A 20 13.78 -23.16 4.76
N ASP A 21 13.65 -24.48 4.52
CA ASP A 21 12.88 -25.03 3.40
C ASP A 21 11.36 -24.76 3.54
N ASN A 22 10.83 -24.78 4.77
CA ASN A 22 9.41 -24.51 5.00
C ASN A 22 9.02 -23.07 4.71
N ASP A 23 9.91 -22.11 4.95
CA ASP A 23 9.58 -20.69 4.73
C ASP A 23 9.67 -20.31 3.25
N VAL A 24 10.65 -20.88 2.53
CA VAL A 24 10.71 -20.75 1.05
C VAL A 24 9.48 -21.38 0.39
N LEU A 25 9.03 -22.54 0.88
CA LEU A 25 7.81 -23.18 0.37
C LEU A 25 6.55 -22.36 0.66
N ARG A 26 6.46 -21.71 1.81
CA ARG A 26 5.36 -20.80 2.14
C ARG A 26 5.31 -19.57 1.26
N ASP A 27 6.47 -19.01 0.94
CA ASP A 27 6.58 -17.85 0.07
C ASP A 27 6.14 -18.16 -1.36
N VAL A 28 6.61 -19.29 -1.92
CA VAL A 28 6.16 -19.79 -3.22
C VAL A 28 4.65 -20.07 -3.23
N ASP A 29 4.09 -20.61 -2.13
CA ASP A 29 2.66 -20.86 -2.02
C ASP A 29 1.85 -19.55 -1.96
N LEU A 30 2.33 -18.54 -1.21
CA LEU A 30 1.69 -17.22 -1.17
C LEU A 30 1.67 -16.57 -2.54
N THR A 31 2.79 -16.53 -3.26
CA THR A 31 2.88 -15.97 -4.61
C THR A 31 1.95 -16.69 -5.57
N ARG A 32 1.89 -18.03 -5.52
CA ARG A 32 0.97 -18.83 -6.33
C ARG A 32 -0.49 -18.46 -6.07
N ARG A 33 -0.90 -18.37 -4.80
CA ARG A 33 -2.27 -17.97 -4.43
C ARG A 33 -2.60 -16.56 -4.87
N LEU A 34 -1.66 -15.63 -4.75
CA LEU A 34 -1.84 -14.26 -5.24
C LEU A 34 -2.04 -14.24 -6.76
N VAL A 35 -1.26 -15.00 -7.51
CA VAL A 35 -1.43 -15.13 -8.97
C VAL A 35 -2.77 -15.76 -9.31
N ASP A 36 -3.18 -16.83 -8.64
CA ASP A 36 -4.45 -17.51 -8.89
C ASP A 36 -5.65 -16.59 -8.67
N VAL A 37 -5.61 -15.73 -7.64
CA VAL A 37 -6.71 -14.77 -7.35
C VAL A 37 -6.68 -13.57 -8.29
N SER A 38 -5.50 -13.11 -8.71
CA SER A 38 -5.32 -11.88 -9.47
C SER A 38 -5.21 -12.07 -10.98
N GLN A 39 -5.16 -13.30 -11.48
CA GLN A 39 -4.99 -13.58 -12.92
C GLN A 39 -6.08 -12.97 -13.81
N ASP A 40 -7.30 -12.79 -13.27
CA ASP A 40 -8.42 -12.21 -13.99
C ASP A 40 -8.43 -10.67 -13.98
N VAL A 41 -7.52 -10.04 -13.21
CA VAL A 41 -7.37 -8.59 -13.19
C VAL A 41 -6.53 -8.17 -14.40
N ILE A 42 -7.23 -7.93 -15.50
CA ILE A 42 -6.68 -7.54 -16.80
C ILE A 42 -7.23 -6.16 -17.16
N VAL A 43 -6.45 -5.38 -17.91
CA VAL A 43 -6.95 -4.12 -18.49
C VAL A 43 -7.95 -4.44 -19.60
N ARG A 44 -9.23 -4.11 -19.38
CA ARG A 44 -10.34 -4.49 -20.27
C ARG A 44 -10.81 -3.38 -21.19
N GLU A 45 -10.69 -2.13 -20.79
CA GLU A 45 -11.18 -0.97 -21.49
C GLU A 45 -10.25 0.23 -21.34
N ALA A 46 -10.40 1.22 -22.20
CA ALA A 46 -9.55 2.41 -22.16
C ALA A 46 -9.90 3.31 -20.97
N ASP A 47 -11.18 3.56 -20.72
CA ASP A 47 -11.66 4.44 -19.64
C ASP A 47 -13.05 4.00 -19.16
N CYS A 48 -13.23 3.78 -17.87
CA CYS A 48 -14.52 3.49 -17.24
C CYS A 48 -15.37 4.76 -16.98
N GLY A 49 -14.86 5.96 -17.25
CA GLY A 49 -15.56 7.23 -17.12
C GLY A 49 -15.73 7.75 -15.69
N THR A 50 -15.19 7.05 -14.67
CA THR A 50 -15.32 7.52 -13.28
C THR A 50 -14.60 8.85 -13.04
N ARG A 51 -15.18 9.70 -12.20
CA ARG A 51 -14.54 10.91 -11.64
C ARG A 51 -14.10 10.73 -10.19
N ALA A 52 -14.29 9.51 -9.66
CA ALA A 52 -13.79 9.14 -8.35
C ALA A 52 -12.26 8.94 -8.42
N GLY A 53 -11.57 9.22 -7.32
CA GLY A 53 -10.12 9.07 -7.24
C GLY A 53 -9.62 9.22 -5.83
N LEU A 54 -8.32 9.01 -5.65
CA LEU A 54 -7.62 9.22 -4.39
C LEU A 54 -7.12 10.65 -4.32
N LYS A 55 -7.33 11.29 -3.18
CA LYS A 55 -6.73 12.59 -2.88
C LYS A 55 -5.27 12.38 -2.48
N ILE A 56 -4.39 13.13 -3.11
CA ILE A 56 -2.95 13.07 -2.88
C ILE A 56 -2.45 14.48 -2.62
N ASP A 57 -1.76 14.66 -1.50
CA ASP A 57 -1.10 15.92 -1.16
C ASP A 57 0.25 15.94 -1.87
N ILE A 58 0.45 16.87 -2.81
CA ILE A 58 1.64 16.96 -3.66
C ILE A 58 2.60 18.06 -3.21
N ALA A 59 2.11 19.10 -2.57
CA ALA A 59 2.94 20.20 -2.10
C ALA A 59 2.40 20.78 -0.79
N ARG A 60 3.29 21.35 -0.01
CA ARG A 60 2.97 22.12 1.19
C ARG A 60 3.78 23.40 1.22
N LYS A 61 3.29 24.40 1.93
CA LYS A 61 4.05 25.61 2.19
C LYS A 61 5.06 25.38 3.31
N ASN A 62 6.31 25.76 3.07
CA ASN A 62 7.35 25.78 4.11
C ASN A 62 7.16 27.00 5.04
N GLU A 63 8.01 27.12 6.05
CA GLU A 63 7.99 28.24 7.02
C GLU A 63 8.21 29.62 6.36
N PHE A 64 8.80 29.65 5.18
CA PHE A 64 9.04 30.87 4.40
C PHE A 64 7.91 31.24 3.43
N GLY A 65 6.85 30.38 3.37
CA GLY A 65 5.71 30.57 2.47
C GLY A 65 5.92 30.09 1.02
N GLU A 66 7.04 29.39 0.75
CA GLU A 66 7.34 28.81 -0.55
C GLU A 66 6.72 27.41 -0.67
N TRP A 67 6.33 27.03 -1.88
CA TRP A 67 5.81 25.70 -2.16
C TRP A 67 6.93 24.68 -2.26
N GLU A 68 6.84 23.65 -1.46
CA GLU A 68 7.77 22.55 -1.43
C GLU A 68 7.03 21.23 -1.76
N ALA A 69 7.63 20.43 -2.64
CA ALA A 69 7.07 19.14 -3.02
C ALA A 69 7.03 18.18 -1.83
N SER A 70 5.97 17.39 -1.75
CA SER A 70 5.88 16.31 -0.76
C SER A 70 6.93 15.23 -1.06
N GLU A 71 7.60 14.69 -0.03
CA GLU A 71 8.58 13.60 -0.15
C GLU A 71 8.00 12.35 -0.83
N THR A 72 6.69 12.18 -0.78
CA THR A 72 6.00 11.00 -1.32
C THR A 72 5.43 11.22 -2.72
N ILE A 73 5.65 12.39 -3.35
CA ILE A 73 5.02 12.75 -4.64
C ILE A 73 5.35 11.73 -5.74
N GLU A 74 6.62 11.31 -5.84
CA GLU A 74 7.08 10.36 -6.84
C GLU A 74 6.46 8.96 -6.66
N THR A 75 6.23 8.53 -5.42
CA THR A 75 5.68 7.21 -5.14
C THR A 75 4.15 7.16 -5.20
N THR A 76 3.47 8.30 -5.01
CA THR A 76 2.01 8.35 -4.90
C THR A 76 1.31 8.90 -6.13
N ALA A 77 1.88 9.91 -6.80
CA ALA A 77 1.26 10.63 -7.91
C ALA A 77 1.85 10.30 -9.28
N TYR A 78 3.14 9.95 -9.35
CA TYR A 78 3.80 9.61 -10.61
C TYR A 78 3.10 8.47 -11.37
N ALA A 79 3.05 8.58 -12.71
CA ALA A 79 2.46 7.60 -13.61
C ALA A 79 0.94 7.37 -13.46
N ARG A 80 0.23 8.26 -12.76
CA ARG A 80 -1.23 8.25 -12.61
C ARG A 80 -1.89 9.32 -13.47
N ASN A 81 -3.18 9.14 -13.75
CA ASN A 81 -3.98 10.12 -14.46
C ASN A 81 -4.81 10.96 -13.47
N LEU A 82 -4.99 12.23 -13.75
CA LEU A 82 -5.88 13.10 -12.99
C LEU A 82 -7.34 12.65 -13.13
N ALA A 83 -8.04 12.51 -12.00
CA ALA A 83 -9.48 12.21 -11.98
C ALA A 83 -10.33 13.49 -12.13
N ARG A 84 -9.80 14.62 -11.68
CA ARG A 84 -10.44 15.96 -11.74
C ARG A 84 -9.40 16.99 -12.13
N ASP A 85 -9.87 18.16 -12.57
CA ASP A 85 -9.00 19.29 -12.83
C ASP A 85 -8.17 19.64 -11.58
N ALA A 86 -6.88 19.86 -11.79
CA ALA A 86 -6.00 20.34 -10.74
C ALA A 86 -6.10 21.87 -10.66
N VAL A 87 -6.43 22.38 -9.50
CA VAL A 87 -6.65 23.82 -9.26
C VAL A 87 -5.64 24.35 -8.24
N ASN A 88 -5.17 25.58 -8.46
CA ASN A 88 -4.31 26.27 -7.49
C ASN A 88 -5.15 26.91 -6.36
N GLU A 89 -4.50 27.56 -5.40
CA GLU A 89 -5.18 28.27 -4.31
C GLU A 89 -6.10 29.41 -4.82
N ALA A 90 -5.82 29.99 -5.97
CA ALA A 90 -6.64 31.02 -6.57
C ALA A 90 -7.91 30.47 -7.27
N GLY A 91 -8.04 29.13 -7.37
CA GLY A 91 -9.14 28.46 -8.05
C GLY A 91 -8.97 28.37 -9.55
N GLU A 92 -7.79 28.65 -10.10
CA GLU A 92 -7.49 28.53 -11.52
C GLU A 92 -7.11 27.08 -11.85
N VAL A 93 -7.60 26.57 -12.96
CA VAL A 93 -7.28 25.25 -13.47
C VAL A 93 -5.87 25.26 -14.06
N VAL A 94 -4.95 24.56 -13.44
CA VAL A 94 -3.57 24.39 -13.89
C VAL A 94 -3.47 23.26 -14.91
N MET A 95 -4.11 22.11 -14.60
CA MET A 95 -4.17 20.96 -15.51
C MET A 95 -5.56 20.36 -15.55
N PRO A 96 -6.05 19.94 -16.73
CA PRO A 96 -7.37 19.32 -16.88
C PRO A 96 -7.36 17.86 -16.42
N ALA A 97 -8.54 17.36 -16.07
CA ALA A 97 -8.77 15.94 -15.80
C ALA A 97 -8.32 15.07 -16.98
N GLY A 98 -7.82 13.86 -16.69
CA GLY A 98 -7.30 12.91 -17.68
C GLY A 98 -5.84 13.13 -18.06
N THR A 99 -5.19 14.18 -17.56
CA THR A 99 -3.76 14.40 -17.80
C THR A 99 -2.93 13.31 -17.11
N ASP A 100 -1.99 12.72 -17.84
CA ASP A 100 -1.02 11.75 -17.34
C ASP A 100 0.10 12.48 -16.61
N LEU A 101 0.36 12.10 -15.37
CA LEU A 101 1.32 12.75 -14.49
C LEU A 101 2.72 12.13 -14.65
N GLY A 102 3.61 12.86 -15.30
CA GLY A 102 5.03 12.61 -15.32
C GLY A 102 5.79 13.63 -14.46
N ASP A 103 7.12 13.59 -14.51
CA ASP A 103 7.98 14.47 -13.71
C ASP A 103 7.75 15.95 -14.04
N ASP A 104 7.63 16.30 -15.34
CA ASP A 104 7.42 17.67 -15.79
C ASP A 104 6.07 18.21 -15.30
N GLN A 105 4.99 17.41 -15.40
CA GLN A 105 3.66 17.77 -14.95
C GLN A 105 3.59 17.96 -13.42
N LEU A 106 4.26 17.09 -12.68
CA LEU A 106 4.33 17.22 -11.24
C LEU A 106 5.10 18.46 -10.80
N ALA A 107 6.22 18.76 -11.46
CA ALA A 107 6.98 19.99 -11.20
C ALA A 107 6.16 21.26 -11.52
N GLU A 108 5.41 21.26 -12.61
CA GLU A 108 4.52 22.36 -13.00
C GLU A 108 3.42 22.59 -11.96
N LEU A 109 2.77 21.51 -11.48
CA LEU A 109 1.73 21.59 -10.45
C LEU A 109 2.27 22.16 -9.13
N VAL A 110 3.46 21.74 -8.70
CA VAL A 110 4.11 22.25 -7.49
C VAL A 110 4.45 23.75 -7.66
N ALA A 111 5.04 24.13 -8.81
CA ALA A 111 5.39 25.52 -9.11
C ALA A 111 4.16 26.43 -9.18
N ALA A 112 3.02 25.91 -9.65
CA ALA A 112 1.75 26.64 -9.71
C ALA A 112 1.03 26.73 -8.36
N GLY A 113 1.55 26.13 -7.30
CA GLY A 113 0.98 26.18 -5.95
C GLY A 113 -0.23 25.29 -5.74
N VAL A 114 -0.28 24.13 -6.39
CA VAL A 114 -1.33 23.13 -6.19
C VAL A 114 -0.96 22.28 -4.97
N ALA A 115 -1.71 22.38 -3.88
CA ALA A 115 -1.46 21.62 -2.66
C ALA A 115 -1.90 20.17 -2.78
N GLN A 116 -3.04 19.93 -3.42
CA GLN A 116 -3.69 18.61 -3.45
C GLN A 116 -4.27 18.34 -4.84
N ILE A 117 -4.13 17.11 -5.31
CA ILE A 117 -4.74 16.60 -6.54
C ILE A 117 -5.61 15.37 -6.27
N VAL A 118 -6.49 15.06 -7.22
CA VAL A 118 -7.28 13.82 -7.21
C VAL A 118 -6.85 12.96 -8.37
N CYS A 119 -6.21 11.82 -8.08
CA CYS A 119 -5.73 10.89 -9.09
C CYS A 119 -6.65 9.69 -9.25
N ARG A 120 -6.74 9.19 -10.48
CA ARG A 120 -7.40 7.91 -10.80
C ARG A 120 -6.66 6.77 -10.11
N SER A 121 -7.40 5.76 -9.70
CA SER A 121 -6.84 4.57 -9.05
C SER A 121 -7.64 3.33 -9.41
N VAL A 122 -6.98 2.17 -9.42
CA VAL A 122 -7.65 0.88 -9.56
C VAL A 122 -8.65 0.62 -8.43
N LEU A 123 -8.44 1.20 -7.24
CA LEU A 123 -9.34 1.08 -6.10
C LEU A 123 -10.68 1.80 -6.29
N THR A 124 -10.73 2.79 -7.16
CA THR A 124 -11.94 3.58 -7.48
C THR A 124 -12.41 3.35 -8.90
N CYS A 125 -11.88 2.32 -9.57
CA CYS A 125 -12.28 1.97 -10.92
C CYS A 125 -13.70 1.40 -10.93
N GLU A 126 -14.54 1.86 -11.86
CA GLU A 126 -15.93 1.41 -12.03
C GLU A 126 -16.09 0.37 -13.15
N SER A 127 -14.98 -0.17 -13.67
CA SER A 127 -14.98 -1.28 -14.61
C SER A 127 -15.61 -2.52 -13.98
N GLN A 128 -16.53 -3.17 -14.65
CA GLN A 128 -17.25 -4.35 -14.10
C GLN A 128 -16.34 -5.55 -13.90
N VAL A 129 -15.33 -5.71 -14.76
CA VAL A 129 -14.37 -6.83 -14.71
C VAL A 129 -12.98 -6.29 -14.99
N GLY A 130 -12.04 -6.60 -14.12
CA GLY A 130 -10.66 -6.13 -14.25
C GLY A 130 -10.51 -4.65 -13.92
N THR A 131 -9.77 -3.91 -14.75
CA THR A 131 -9.53 -2.47 -14.57
C THR A 131 -9.52 -1.77 -15.94
N CYS A 132 -9.70 -0.45 -15.98
CA CYS A 132 -9.48 0.34 -17.18
C CYS A 132 -8.07 0.92 -17.24
N ALA A 133 -7.58 1.24 -18.44
CA ALA A 133 -6.26 1.81 -18.65
C ALA A 133 -6.08 3.17 -17.96
N ALA A 134 -7.09 4.02 -17.99
CA ALA A 134 -7.03 5.33 -17.34
C ALA A 134 -6.92 5.26 -15.81
N CYS A 135 -7.54 4.26 -15.15
CA CYS A 135 -7.43 4.04 -13.71
C CYS A 135 -6.12 3.38 -13.30
N TYR A 136 -5.57 2.52 -14.16
CA TYR A 136 -4.27 1.91 -13.94
C TYR A 136 -3.15 2.91 -14.14
N GLY A 137 -3.19 3.67 -15.24
CA GLY A 137 -2.20 4.68 -15.59
C GLY A 137 -1.12 4.16 -16.53
N ARG A 138 0.12 4.55 -16.27
CA ARG A 138 1.27 4.27 -17.13
C ARG A 138 1.87 2.90 -16.83
N SER A 139 2.19 2.12 -17.87
CA SER A 139 3.01 0.92 -17.74
C SER A 139 4.46 1.32 -17.48
N LEU A 140 5.04 0.87 -16.39
CA LEU A 140 6.42 1.19 -16.01
C LEU A 140 7.45 0.59 -16.98
N ALA A 141 7.09 -0.46 -17.72
CA ALA A 141 7.98 -1.10 -18.70
C ALA A 141 8.13 -0.27 -19.98
N THR A 142 7.03 0.35 -20.44
CA THR A 142 7.00 1.09 -21.71
C THR A 142 7.06 2.60 -21.55
N GLY A 143 6.77 3.11 -20.34
CA GLY A 143 6.63 4.54 -20.06
C GLY A 143 5.41 5.19 -20.71
N LYS A 144 4.49 4.39 -21.30
CA LYS A 144 3.26 4.84 -21.95
C LYS A 144 2.05 4.33 -21.17
N GLN A 145 0.87 4.87 -21.47
CA GLN A 145 -0.37 4.32 -20.93
C GLN A 145 -0.45 2.81 -21.22
N VAL A 146 -0.93 2.05 -20.24
CA VAL A 146 -1.04 0.61 -20.33
C VAL A 146 -1.95 0.17 -21.47
N ASP A 147 -1.57 -0.89 -22.17
CA ASP A 147 -2.34 -1.45 -23.27
C ASP A 147 -3.52 -2.32 -22.77
N ILE A 148 -4.60 -2.34 -23.57
CA ILE A 148 -5.75 -3.23 -23.31
C ILE A 148 -5.28 -4.68 -23.47
N GLY A 149 -5.61 -5.54 -22.48
CA GLY A 149 -5.22 -6.93 -22.43
C GLY A 149 -4.01 -7.22 -21.55
N GLU A 150 -3.34 -6.20 -20.98
CA GLU A 150 -2.22 -6.40 -20.07
C GLU A 150 -2.69 -6.99 -18.74
N ALA A 151 -2.03 -8.08 -18.30
CA ALA A 151 -2.37 -8.83 -17.08
C ALA A 151 -1.74 -8.18 -15.84
N VAL A 152 -2.24 -7.01 -15.48
CA VAL A 152 -1.68 -6.18 -14.39
C VAL A 152 -1.78 -6.84 -13.01
N GLY A 153 -2.76 -7.72 -12.81
CA GLY A 153 -2.90 -8.48 -11.57
C GLY A 153 -1.76 -9.46 -11.35
N ILE A 154 -1.31 -10.15 -12.41
CA ILE A 154 -0.16 -11.06 -12.34
C ILE A 154 1.12 -10.27 -12.03
N ILE A 155 1.30 -9.12 -12.67
CA ILE A 155 2.45 -8.22 -12.40
C ILE A 155 2.47 -7.79 -10.93
N ALA A 156 1.31 -7.41 -10.39
CA ALA A 156 1.18 -7.05 -8.98
C ALA A 156 1.50 -8.24 -8.05
N ALA A 157 0.96 -9.42 -8.34
CA ALA A 157 1.22 -10.63 -7.54
C ALA A 157 2.70 -11.00 -7.52
N GLN A 158 3.38 -10.92 -8.66
CA GLN A 158 4.80 -11.19 -8.78
C GLN A 158 5.65 -10.15 -8.03
N SER A 159 5.30 -8.87 -8.13
CA SER A 159 6.03 -7.80 -7.42
C SER A 159 5.86 -7.86 -5.90
N ILE A 160 4.76 -8.41 -5.41
CA ILE A 160 4.52 -8.68 -3.99
C ILE A 160 5.29 -9.94 -3.55
N GLY A 161 5.30 -10.98 -4.38
CA GLY A 161 5.90 -12.27 -4.07
C GLY A 161 7.42 -12.29 -4.18
N GLU A 162 8.01 -11.53 -5.09
CA GLU A 162 9.47 -11.51 -5.29
C GLU A 162 10.24 -11.17 -4.00
N PRO A 163 9.92 -10.08 -3.25
CA PRO A 163 10.64 -9.77 -2.02
C PRO A 163 10.28 -10.70 -0.84
N GLY A 164 9.32 -11.58 -0.96
CA GLY A 164 8.93 -12.53 0.09
C GLY A 164 10.11 -13.39 0.53
N THR A 165 10.88 -13.94 -0.41
CA THR A 165 12.09 -14.72 -0.12
C THR A 165 13.14 -13.90 0.64
N GLN A 166 13.27 -12.61 0.36
CA GLN A 166 14.18 -11.72 1.06
C GLN A 166 13.71 -11.41 2.48
N LEU A 167 12.40 -11.30 2.72
CA LEU A 167 11.81 -11.12 4.03
C LEU A 167 12.03 -12.34 4.93
N THR A 168 11.89 -13.56 4.40
CA THR A 168 12.18 -14.79 5.14
C THR A 168 13.65 -14.90 5.52
N MET A 169 14.57 -14.57 4.61
CA MET A 169 16.02 -14.59 4.90
C MET A 169 16.43 -13.56 5.97
N ARG A 170 15.79 -12.41 6.06
CA ARG A 170 16.12 -11.39 7.07
C ARG A 170 15.65 -11.74 8.48
N THR A 171 14.55 -12.47 8.64
CA THR A 171 14.05 -12.88 9.96
C THR A 171 14.94 -13.91 10.66
N PHE A 172 15.75 -14.69 9.91
CA PHE A 172 16.69 -15.66 10.48
C PHE A 172 18.00 -15.07 10.99
N HIS A 173 18.39 -13.88 10.54
CA HIS A 173 19.66 -13.25 10.90
C HIS A 173 19.61 -12.32 12.11
N THR A 174 18.44 -11.98 12.59
CA THR A 174 18.27 -11.22 13.83
C THR A 174 18.29 -12.19 15.04
N GLY A 175 19.46 -12.74 15.32
CA GLY A 175 19.73 -13.57 16.50
C GLY A 175 19.86 -12.79 17.82
N GLY A 176 19.13 -11.68 17.95
CA GLY A 176 18.96 -10.93 19.19
C GLY A 176 17.51 -11.04 19.64
N ALA A 177 17.24 -10.99 20.94
CA ALA A 177 15.92 -11.09 21.54
C ALA A 177 14.89 -10.25 20.77
N ALA A 178 14.22 -10.89 19.81
CA ALA A 178 13.13 -10.30 19.06
C ALA A 178 12.01 -9.98 20.04
N SER A 179 11.60 -8.74 20.12
CA SER A 179 10.42 -8.36 20.90
C SER A 179 9.18 -9.06 20.32
N ALA A 180 8.17 -9.30 21.14
CA ALA A 180 6.92 -9.95 20.68
C ALA A 180 6.29 -9.21 19.49
N ALA A 181 6.59 -7.91 19.30
CA ALA A 181 6.18 -7.09 18.17
C ALA A 181 6.93 -7.44 16.87
N ASP A 182 8.21 -7.86 16.96
CA ASP A 182 9.01 -8.19 15.77
C ASP A 182 8.62 -9.55 15.15
N ILE A 183 8.01 -10.45 15.92
CA ILE A 183 7.58 -11.78 15.46
C ILE A 183 6.42 -11.70 14.46
N THR A 184 5.67 -10.59 14.45
CA THR A 184 4.53 -10.36 13.54
C THR A 184 4.90 -9.59 12.28
N GLN A 185 6.17 -9.23 12.10
CA GLN A 185 6.66 -8.54 10.92
C GLN A 185 7.13 -9.53 9.85
N GLY A 186 7.18 -9.08 8.60
CA GLY A 186 7.61 -9.90 7.47
C GLY A 186 6.49 -10.74 6.85
N LEU A 187 6.86 -11.88 6.29
CA LEU A 187 5.94 -12.75 5.53
C LEU A 187 4.68 -13.18 6.29
N PRO A 188 4.73 -13.56 7.59
CA PRO A 188 3.53 -13.90 8.34
C PRO A 188 2.51 -12.75 8.39
N ARG A 189 2.98 -11.51 8.50
CA ARG A 189 2.09 -10.34 8.50
C ARG A 189 1.46 -10.08 7.13
N VAL A 190 2.22 -10.25 6.06
CA VAL A 190 1.71 -10.15 4.69
C VAL A 190 0.62 -11.20 4.47
N GLN A 191 0.83 -12.44 4.91
CA GLN A 191 -0.15 -13.52 4.82
C GLN A 191 -1.42 -13.23 5.63
N GLU A 192 -1.29 -12.73 6.87
CA GLU A 192 -2.44 -12.34 7.70
C GLU A 192 -3.30 -11.28 7.00
N LEU A 193 -2.68 -10.28 6.36
CA LEU A 193 -3.38 -9.21 5.66
C LEU A 193 -4.12 -9.73 4.41
N PHE A 194 -3.47 -10.56 3.58
CA PHE A 194 -4.10 -11.09 2.38
C PHE A 194 -5.18 -12.11 2.66
N GLU A 195 -5.04 -12.91 3.72
CA GLU A 195 -6.04 -13.89 4.13
C GLU A 195 -7.12 -13.29 5.06
N ALA A 196 -7.04 -11.99 5.37
CA ALA A 196 -7.94 -11.28 6.30
C ALA A 196 -8.09 -11.99 7.65
N ARG A 197 -7.00 -12.56 8.17
CA ARG A 197 -6.97 -13.20 9.49
C ARG A 197 -6.88 -12.15 10.60
N SER A 198 -7.44 -12.46 11.76
CA SER A 198 -7.23 -11.67 12.97
C SER A 198 -5.73 -11.62 13.31
N PRO A 199 -5.13 -10.44 13.47
CA PRO A 199 -3.72 -10.31 13.82
C PRO A 199 -3.46 -10.85 15.23
N LYS A 200 -2.24 -11.34 15.47
CA LYS A 200 -1.83 -11.81 16.82
C LYS A 200 -1.83 -10.70 17.86
N VAL A 201 -1.54 -9.49 17.41
CA VAL A 201 -1.60 -8.27 18.24
C VAL A 201 -2.60 -7.33 17.59
N GLU A 202 -3.79 -7.22 18.17
CA GLU A 202 -4.83 -6.34 17.70
C GLU A 202 -4.68 -4.94 18.29
N ALA A 203 -4.82 -3.92 17.44
CA ALA A 203 -4.96 -2.56 17.91
C ALA A 203 -6.26 -2.43 18.71
N LYS A 204 -6.17 -1.82 19.89
CA LYS A 204 -7.36 -1.55 20.69
C LYS A 204 -8.18 -0.44 20.01
N MET A 205 -9.40 -0.77 19.63
CA MET A 205 -10.34 0.18 19.04
C MET A 205 -11.36 0.62 20.08
N ASN A 206 -11.80 1.86 20.00
CA ASN A 206 -12.91 2.34 20.79
C ASN A 206 -14.25 2.02 20.11
N GLU A 207 -15.23 1.56 20.87
CA GLU A 207 -16.55 1.19 20.36
C GLU A 207 -17.49 2.41 20.25
N ALA A 208 -17.16 3.52 20.92
CA ALA A 208 -17.98 4.71 20.93
C ALA A 208 -17.26 5.92 20.35
N ALA A 209 -18.00 6.80 19.68
CA ALA A 209 -17.49 8.10 19.25
C ALA A 209 -17.20 8.99 20.47
N GLY A 210 -16.13 9.78 20.42
CA GLY A 210 -15.74 10.66 21.50
C GLY A 210 -14.45 11.44 21.22
N ARG A 211 -14.09 12.33 22.12
CA ARG A 211 -12.84 13.10 22.07
C ARG A 211 -11.73 12.36 22.80
N VAL A 212 -10.61 12.21 22.14
CA VAL A 212 -9.41 11.57 22.71
C VAL A 212 -8.58 12.63 23.45
N HIS A 213 -8.21 12.33 24.69
CA HIS A 213 -7.23 13.06 25.47
C HIS A 213 -6.12 12.10 25.88
N ILE A 214 -4.87 12.50 25.68
CA ILE A 214 -3.70 11.70 26.07
C ILE A 214 -3.13 12.35 27.35
N ASP A 215 -3.06 11.54 28.39
CA ASP A 215 -2.47 11.92 29.69
C ASP A 215 -1.01 11.40 29.71
N ASP A 216 -0.07 12.32 29.55
CA ASP A 216 1.37 12.04 29.50
C ASP A 216 2.07 12.40 30.85
N GLU A 217 1.34 12.57 31.95
CA GLU A 217 1.92 12.92 33.25
C GLU A 217 2.91 11.86 33.76
N ASP A 218 2.68 10.59 33.42
CA ASP A 218 3.57 9.50 33.75
C ASP A 218 4.17 8.88 32.46
N PRO A 219 5.47 9.10 32.14
CA PRO A 219 6.11 8.56 30.94
C PRO A 219 6.11 7.03 30.85
N SER A 220 5.99 6.34 32.00
CA SER A 220 5.97 4.87 32.08
C SER A 220 4.56 4.27 31.88
N ALA A 221 3.51 5.08 31.94
CA ALA A 221 2.12 4.63 31.88
C ALA A 221 1.21 5.66 31.20
N ARG A 222 1.42 5.89 29.91
CA ARG A 222 0.55 6.77 29.10
C ARG A 222 -0.89 6.29 29.14
N LYS A 223 -1.81 7.21 29.48
CA LYS A 223 -3.24 6.91 29.53
C LYS A 223 -3.94 7.59 28.38
N VAL A 224 -4.73 6.82 27.63
CA VAL A 224 -5.62 7.36 26.61
C VAL A 224 -7.03 7.41 27.21
N ILE A 225 -7.54 8.63 27.38
CA ILE A 225 -8.88 8.90 27.92
C ILE A 225 -9.77 9.28 26.75
N ILE A 226 -10.90 8.62 26.63
CA ILE A 226 -11.90 8.92 25.61
C ILE A 226 -13.14 9.44 26.32
N THR A 227 -13.46 10.71 26.10
CA THR A 227 -14.66 11.33 26.62
C THR A 227 -15.76 11.24 25.57
N ARG A 228 -16.82 10.51 25.86
CA ARG A 228 -17.99 10.36 24.97
C ARG A 228 -18.78 11.66 24.89
N ASP A 229 -19.54 11.85 23.82
CA ASP A 229 -20.40 13.02 23.64
C ASP A 229 -21.52 13.09 24.67
N ASP A 230 -21.89 11.96 25.30
CA ASP A 230 -22.84 11.85 26.40
C ASP A 230 -22.25 12.17 27.79
N ARG A 231 -20.98 12.66 27.85
CA ARG A 231 -20.20 12.99 29.05
C ARG A 231 -19.81 11.80 29.94
N SER A 232 -20.00 10.57 29.53
CA SER A 232 -19.43 9.41 30.23
C SER A 232 -17.95 9.21 29.85
N GLU A 233 -17.08 9.07 30.85
CA GLU A 233 -15.66 8.81 30.63
C GLU A 233 -15.41 7.30 30.53
N GLU A 234 -14.82 6.86 29.43
CA GLU A 234 -14.24 5.52 29.30
C GLU A 234 -12.72 5.59 29.40
N ARG A 235 -12.18 5.08 30.50
CA ARG A 235 -10.73 5.09 30.76
C ARG A 235 -10.10 3.80 30.27
N ARG A 236 -9.27 3.87 29.22
CA ARG A 236 -8.45 2.73 28.80
C ARG A 236 -6.98 2.98 29.15
N VAL A 237 -6.44 2.12 30.00
CA VAL A 237 -5.02 2.10 30.30
C VAL A 237 -4.32 1.31 29.20
N GLY A 238 -3.53 1.97 28.35
CA GLY A 238 -2.64 1.31 27.41
C GLY A 238 -1.43 0.80 28.16
N LYS A 239 -1.22 -0.52 28.24
CA LYS A 239 0.12 -1.06 28.42
C LYS A 239 0.74 -1.13 27.05
N GLU A 240 1.84 -0.40 26.90
CA GLU A 240 2.89 -0.51 25.89
C GLU A 240 2.44 -0.76 24.42
N CYS A 241 2.66 0.26 23.59
CA CYS A 241 3.03 0.05 22.18
C CYS A 241 4.53 -0.07 22.10
#